data_7ae30642866f7fa36b20384bd1e94d2e
#
_entry.id   7ae30642866f7fa36b20384bd1e94d2e
#
_cell.length_a   1.000
_cell.length_b   1.000
_cell.length_c   1.000
_cell.angle_alpha   90.00
_cell.angle_beta   90.00
_cell.angle_gamma   90.00
#
_symmetry.space_group_name_H-M   'P 1'
#
loop_
_entity.id
_entity.type
_entity.pdbx_description
1 polymer ?
#
loop_
_entity_poly.entity_id
_entity_poly.type
_entity_poly.pdbx_seq_one_letter_code
_entity_poly.pdbx_strand_id
1 'polypeptide(L)'
;MPGHSAAFIRTFRHDMQSPEGMKILKLLLDEVCETFDVPYIHIGTDEVQFTNPQFVPEMVAYVRNKGKKVISWNPGWKYKAGEIDMMQLWSYRGKARQGTPAIDSRFHYLNHFDTFGDIIALYNSRIYNADMGSDDLAGVIMGIWNDRLIDKEWNMILENNFYPNMLAIAERAWRGGGTEYFDKQGTILPADEKSEVFSNFKDFESRMLWYKEHMFKGYPFAYVKQTNVKWNITDAFPNEGDLTKVFPPEEELKDSYIYEGKHYGVRPAIGAGIYLRHVWGKIVPAFYKDPQENHTAYAYTYVYSPKAQEVGLWAEFQNYGR
;
A
#
# COMPACT_ATOMS: atom_id res chain seq x y z
N MET A 1 14.42 17.89 5.52
CA MET A 1 15.58 18.47 4.83
C MET A 1 15.81 17.75 3.52
N PRO A 2 15.62 18.39 2.37
CA PRO A 2 15.90 17.78 1.06
C PRO A 2 17.29 18.23 0.65
N GLY A 3 18.32 17.46 0.89
CA GLY A 3 19.62 18.05 0.58
C GLY A 3 20.74 17.11 0.14
N HIS A 4 20.75 15.85 0.52
CA HIS A 4 21.97 15.07 0.32
C HIS A 4 21.90 14.05 -0.84
N SER A 5 20.75 13.50 -1.16
CA SER A 5 20.62 12.56 -2.28
C SER A 5 20.68 13.23 -3.67
N ALA A 6 20.11 14.44 -3.79
CA ALA A 6 20.12 15.16 -5.07
C ALA A 6 21.50 15.68 -5.48
N ALA A 7 22.38 15.98 -4.53
CA ALA A 7 23.74 16.43 -4.80
C ALA A 7 24.64 15.26 -5.26
N PHE A 8 24.48 14.08 -4.62
CA PHE A 8 25.24 12.88 -4.99
C PHE A 8 24.90 12.39 -6.42
N ILE A 9 23.61 12.40 -6.77
CA ILE A 9 23.14 12.03 -8.11
C ILE A 9 23.60 13.01 -9.20
N ARG A 10 23.81 14.29 -8.86
CA ARG A 10 24.31 15.29 -9.83
C ARG A 10 25.79 15.11 -10.18
N THR A 11 26.57 14.50 -9.32
CA THR A 11 28.02 14.35 -9.52
C THR A 11 28.40 13.14 -10.38
N PHE A 12 27.52 12.14 -10.53
CA PHE A 12 27.72 10.90 -11.28
C PHE A 12 26.67 10.69 -12.37
N ARG A 13 26.36 11.71 -13.16
CA ARG A 13 25.53 11.54 -14.37
C ARG A 13 26.34 10.88 -15.47
N HIS A 14 26.59 9.61 -15.35
CA HIS A 14 26.92 8.81 -16.52
C HIS A 14 25.62 8.49 -17.26
N ASP A 15 25.53 8.88 -18.51
CA ASP A 15 24.45 8.46 -19.38
C ASP A 15 24.63 6.96 -19.68
N MET A 16 23.88 6.12 -18.98
CA MET A 16 23.92 4.66 -19.15
C MET A 16 23.45 4.22 -20.53
N GLN A 17 22.83 5.11 -21.30
CA GLN A 17 22.42 4.86 -22.68
C GLN A 17 23.51 5.22 -23.69
N SER A 18 24.62 5.82 -23.24
CA SER A 18 25.80 6.01 -24.06
C SER A 18 26.54 4.68 -24.32
N PRO A 19 27.36 4.56 -25.35
CA PRO A 19 28.15 3.34 -25.58
C PRO A 19 29.01 2.93 -24.39
N GLU A 20 29.61 3.89 -23.70
CA GLU A 20 30.45 3.67 -22.50
C GLU A 20 29.60 3.23 -21.32
N GLY A 21 28.43 3.87 -21.09
CA GLY A 21 27.48 3.51 -20.06
C GLY A 21 26.94 2.09 -20.25
N MET A 22 26.57 1.75 -21.47
CA MET A 22 26.11 0.40 -21.83
C MET A 22 27.19 -0.66 -21.58
N LYS A 23 28.47 -0.34 -21.83
CA LYS A 23 29.58 -1.23 -21.54
C LYS A 23 29.73 -1.49 -20.03
N ILE A 24 29.63 -0.43 -19.22
CA ILE A 24 29.66 -0.55 -17.74
C ILE A 24 28.50 -1.40 -17.26
N LEU A 25 27.28 -1.13 -17.76
CA LEU A 25 26.10 -1.89 -17.37
C LEU A 25 26.21 -3.38 -17.70
N LYS A 26 26.79 -3.72 -18.86
CA LYS A 26 27.05 -5.11 -19.23
C LYS A 26 28.02 -5.81 -18.28
N LEU A 27 29.08 -5.12 -17.82
CA LEU A 27 30.00 -5.66 -16.82
C LEU A 27 29.30 -5.92 -15.49
N LEU A 28 28.40 -5.02 -15.05
CA LEU A 28 27.59 -5.25 -13.85
C LEU A 28 26.63 -6.43 -14.02
N LEU A 29 26.00 -6.56 -15.18
CA LEU A 29 25.15 -7.71 -15.49
C LEU A 29 25.93 -9.03 -15.53
N ASP A 30 27.18 -9.01 -16.01
CA ASP A 30 28.07 -10.17 -15.95
C ASP A 30 28.30 -10.62 -14.51
N GLU A 31 28.70 -9.69 -13.65
CA GLU A 31 28.94 -9.96 -12.23
C GLU A 31 27.68 -10.50 -11.53
N VAL A 32 26.51 -9.90 -11.78
CA VAL A 32 25.23 -10.36 -11.21
C VAL A 32 24.89 -11.77 -11.70
N CYS A 33 25.01 -12.04 -13.00
CA CYS A 33 24.69 -13.35 -13.58
C CYS A 33 25.63 -14.45 -13.12
N GLU A 34 26.89 -14.13 -12.83
CA GLU A 34 27.89 -15.06 -12.33
C GLU A 34 27.74 -15.32 -10.83
N THR A 35 27.37 -14.27 -10.07
CA THR A 35 27.24 -14.37 -8.61
C THR A 35 25.96 -15.07 -8.18
N PHE A 36 24.85 -14.85 -8.88
CA PHE A 36 23.53 -15.34 -8.49
C PHE A 36 23.01 -16.41 -9.44
N ASP A 37 22.78 -17.60 -8.92
CA ASP A 37 22.10 -18.67 -9.67
C ASP A 37 20.58 -18.48 -9.65
N VAL A 38 20.10 -17.49 -10.42
CA VAL A 38 18.68 -17.16 -10.57
C VAL A 38 18.27 -17.26 -12.03
N PRO A 39 17.04 -17.70 -12.33
CA PRO A 39 16.58 -17.84 -13.71
C PRO A 39 16.18 -16.51 -14.36
N TYR A 40 15.95 -15.46 -13.57
CA TYR A 40 15.46 -14.17 -14.06
C TYR A 40 16.34 -13.02 -13.57
N ILE A 41 16.52 -12.03 -14.43
CA ILE A 41 17.12 -10.74 -14.10
C ILE A 41 16.09 -9.64 -14.35
N HIS A 42 15.87 -8.78 -13.37
CA HIS A 42 15.00 -7.62 -13.49
C HIS A 42 15.81 -6.40 -13.94
N ILE A 43 15.47 -5.83 -15.09
CA ILE A 43 16.22 -4.72 -15.71
C ILE A 43 15.62 -3.33 -15.49
N GLY A 44 14.57 -3.22 -14.70
CA GLY A 44 13.92 -1.95 -14.43
C GLY A 44 13.06 -1.43 -15.59
N THR A 45 13.36 -0.24 -16.10
CA THR A 45 12.77 0.51 -17.22
C THR A 45 11.59 1.44 -16.88
N ASP A 46 11.26 1.60 -15.64
CA ASP A 46 10.25 2.56 -15.14
C ASP A 46 10.87 3.96 -14.95
N GLU A 47 10.03 4.98 -15.05
CA GLU A 47 10.36 6.38 -14.74
C GLU A 47 11.65 6.93 -15.41
N VAL A 48 12.06 6.34 -16.53
CA VAL A 48 13.26 6.72 -17.30
C VAL A 48 12.88 7.25 -18.67
N GLN A 49 13.51 8.35 -19.06
CA GLN A 49 13.45 8.84 -20.44
C GLN A 49 14.50 8.13 -21.29
N PHE A 50 14.05 7.37 -22.27
CA PHE A 50 14.92 6.68 -23.21
C PHE A 50 15.23 7.57 -24.41
N THR A 51 16.50 7.94 -24.57
CA THR A 51 17.04 8.70 -25.70
C THR A 51 17.65 7.78 -26.77
N ASN A 52 18.09 6.59 -26.34
CA ASN A 52 18.61 5.55 -27.24
C ASN A 52 17.57 4.43 -27.41
N PRO A 53 16.91 4.30 -28.58
CA PRO A 53 15.87 3.28 -28.78
C PRO A 53 16.41 1.84 -28.81
N GLN A 54 17.73 1.64 -28.96
CA GLN A 54 18.35 0.33 -28.93
C GLN A 54 18.78 -0.12 -27.54
N PHE A 55 18.80 0.79 -26.57
CA PHE A 55 19.29 0.52 -25.21
C PHE A 55 18.58 -0.68 -24.56
N VAL A 56 17.26 -0.64 -24.43
CA VAL A 56 16.51 -1.72 -23.79
C VAL A 56 16.54 -3.01 -24.59
N PRO A 57 16.30 -3.03 -25.91
CA PRO A 57 16.45 -4.24 -26.73
C PRO A 57 17.83 -4.91 -26.61
N GLU A 58 18.89 -4.10 -26.60
CA GLU A 58 20.25 -4.62 -26.44
C GLU A 58 20.51 -5.22 -25.06
N MET A 59 20.00 -4.60 -23.99
CA MET A 59 20.12 -5.14 -22.63
C MET A 59 19.33 -6.43 -22.47
N VAL A 60 18.12 -6.52 -23.02
CA VAL A 60 17.33 -7.76 -23.04
C VAL A 60 18.08 -8.87 -23.75
N ALA A 61 18.61 -8.59 -24.96
CA ALA A 61 19.39 -9.57 -25.72
C ALA A 61 20.64 -10.02 -24.94
N TYR A 62 21.30 -9.08 -24.27
CA TYR A 62 22.51 -9.36 -23.50
C TYR A 62 22.23 -10.32 -22.32
N VAL A 63 21.20 -10.07 -21.55
CA VAL A 63 20.79 -10.94 -20.43
C VAL A 63 20.36 -12.32 -20.94
N ARG A 64 19.60 -12.38 -22.04
CA ARG A 64 19.21 -13.66 -22.66
C ARG A 64 20.40 -14.47 -23.17
N ASN A 65 21.43 -13.85 -23.69
CA ASN A 65 22.69 -14.49 -24.11
C ASN A 65 23.47 -15.09 -22.93
N LYS A 66 23.21 -14.64 -21.69
CA LYS A 66 23.72 -15.27 -20.46
C LYS A 66 22.85 -16.44 -19.97
N GLY A 67 21.86 -16.87 -20.74
CA GLY A 67 20.94 -17.96 -20.39
C GLY A 67 19.88 -17.58 -19.35
N LYS A 68 19.73 -16.28 -19.06
CA LYS A 68 18.73 -15.79 -18.09
C LYS A 68 17.53 -15.21 -18.82
N LYS A 69 16.37 -15.24 -18.17
CA LYS A 69 15.14 -14.58 -18.61
C LYS A 69 15.07 -13.16 -18.06
N VAL A 70 14.28 -12.30 -18.69
CA VAL A 70 14.22 -10.87 -18.37
C VAL A 70 12.87 -10.49 -17.80
N ILE A 71 12.89 -9.81 -16.65
CA ILE A 71 11.73 -9.13 -16.05
C ILE A 71 11.93 -7.62 -16.20
N SER A 72 10.83 -6.88 -16.36
CA SER A 72 10.85 -5.43 -16.42
C SER A 72 9.58 -4.83 -15.83
N TRP A 73 9.67 -3.57 -15.39
CA TRP A 73 8.52 -2.84 -14.88
C TRP A 73 7.47 -2.53 -15.96
N ASN A 74 6.20 -2.54 -15.55
CA ASN A 74 5.06 -2.05 -16.32
C ASN A 74 4.16 -1.18 -15.40
N PRO A 75 3.96 0.11 -15.69
CA PRO A 75 4.47 0.89 -16.82
C PRO A 75 5.99 1.00 -16.88
N GLY A 76 6.54 1.08 -18.08
CA GLY A 76 7.95 1.20 -18.37
C GLY A 76 8.17 1.20 -19.89
N TRP A 77 9.23 0.57 -20.36
CA TRP A 77 9.45 0.38 -21.78
C TRP A 77 8.27 -0.35 -22.44
N LYS A 78 7.89 0.08 -23.65
CA LYS A 78 6.77 -0.50 -24.39
C LYS A 78 7.21 -1.72 -25.21
N TYR A 79 7.29 -2.85 -24.54
CA TYR A 79 7.63 -4.12 -25.19
C TYR A 79 6.53 -4.59 -26.14
N LYS A 80 6.94 -5.21 -27.25
CA LYS A 80 6.05 -6.06 -28.08
C LYS A 80 5.99 -7.47 -27.48
N ALA A 81 5.06 -8.26 -27.99
CA ALA A 81 4.95 -9.67 -27.59
C ALA A 81 6.26 -10.41 -27.87
N GLY A 82 6.77 -11.17 -26.91
CA GLY A 82 8.01 -11.94 -27.01
C GLY A 82 9.31 -11.13 -26.80
N GLU A 83 9.24 -9.81 -26.71
CA GLU A 83 10.42 -8.97 -26.42
C GLU A 83 10.87 -9.05 -24.97
N ILE A 84 10.00 -9.49 -24.06
CA ILE A 84 10.30 -9.70 -22.63
C ILE A 84 9.70 -11.00 -22.14
N ASP A 85 10.28 -11.59 -21.11
CA ASP A 85 9.85 -12.88 -20.57
C ASP A 85 8.81 -12.77 -19.46
N MET A 86 8.80 -11.66 -18.71
CA MET A 86 7.84 -11.39 -17.66
C MET A 86 7.76 -9.89 -17.37
N MET A 87 6.60 -9.40 -16.94
CA MET A 87 6.38 -8.03 -16.49
C MET A 87 6.12 -7.99 -14.99
N GLN A 88 6.59 -6.94 -14.31
CA GLN A 88 6.14 -6.60 -12.96
C GLN A 88 5.28 -5.35 -13.01
N LEU A 89 4.01 -5.47 -12.61
CA LEU A 89 3.06 -4.36 -12.56
C LEU A 89 3.29 -3.58 -11.27
N TRP A 90 3.81 -2.36 -11.36
CA TRP A 90 4.15 -1.57 -10.17
C TRP A 90 3.21 -0.40 -9.89
N SER A 91 2.44 0.03 -10.88
CA SER A 91 1.52 1.16 -10.79
C SER A 91 0.11 0.73 -11.17
N TYR A 92 -0.91 1.40 -10.65
CA TYR A 92 -2.31 1.19 -11.05
C TYR A 92 -2.53 1.29 -12.58
N ARG A 93 -1.62 1.91 -13.31
CA ARG A 93 -1.63 1.97 -14.78
C ARG A 93 -1.09 0.71 -15.45
N GLY A 94 -0.40 -0.15 -14.68
CA GLY A 94 0.15 -1.41 -15.18
C GLY A 94 -0.97 -2.38 -15.57
N LYS A 95 -0.78 -3.07 -16.69
CA LYS A 95 -1.75 -4.03 -17.22
C LYS A 95 -1.04 -5.29 -17.65
N ALA A 96 -1.54 -6.44 -17.18
CA ALA A 96 -1.13 -7.72 -17.68
C ALA A 96 -1.48 -7.84 -19.17
N ARG A 97 -0.68 -8.59 -19.92
CA ARG A 97 -0.89 -8.88 -21.35
C ARG A 97 -0.93 -10.37 -21.55
N GLN A 98 -1.85 -10.81 -22.40
CA GLN A 98 -1.91 -12.21 -22.82
C GLN A 98 -0.57 -12.66 -23.43
N GLY A 99 -0.11 -13.84 -23.02
CA GLY A 99 1.15 -14.42 -23.52
C GLY A 99 2.43 -13.79 -22.96
N THR A 100 2.32 -12.91 -21.96
CA THR A 100 3.49 -12.41 -21.22
C THR A 100 3.17 -12.50 -19.73
N PRO A 101 3.75 -13.45 -18.99
CA PRO A 101 3.51 -13.58 -17.56
C PRO A 101 3.74 -12.28 -16.81
N ALA A 102 2.92 -12.01 -15.81
CA ALA A 102 3.02 -10.79 -15.00
C ALA A 102 3.06 -11.11 -13.51
N ILE A 103 3.81 -10.29 -12.76
CA ILE A 103 3.79 -10.21 -11.31
C ILE A 103 2.98 -8.97 -10.93
N ASP A 104 2.05 -9.08 -10.00
CA ASP A 104 1.28 -7.94 -9.50
C ASP A 104 1.91 -7.35 -8.24
N SER A 105 2.35 -6.10 -8.33
CA SER A 105 2.81 -5.30 -7.18
C SER A 105 2.00 -4.02 -7.03
N ARG A 106 0.95 -3.84 -7.84
CA ARG A 106 0.08 -2.68 -7.76
C ARG A 106 -0.58 -2.65 -6.38
N PHE A 107 -0.56 -1.47 -5.74
CA PHE A 107 -1.16 -1.27 -4.42
C PHE A 107 -0.54 -2.07 -3.26
N HIS A 108 0.59 -2.73 -3.48
CA HIS A 108 1.26 -3.56 -2.48
C HIS A 108 2.58 -2.93 -1.99
N TYR A 109 2.70 -1.60 -2.04
CA TYR A 109 3.82 -0.84 -1.48
C TYR A 109 3.44 -0.29 -0.12
N LEU A 110 4.09 -0.78 0.94
CA LEU A 110 3.67 -0.49 2.31
C LEU A 110 3.87 0.96 2.74
N ASN A 111 4.90 1.63 2.22
CA ASN A 111 5.23 3.01 2.58
C ASN A 111 4.30 4.09 2.00
N HIS A 112 3.41 3.73 1.06
CA HIS A 112 2.41 4.65 0.51
C HIS A 112 1.13 4.70 1.32
N PHE A 113 1.02 3.93 2.39
CA PHE A 113 -0.20 3.68 3.11
C PHE A 113 -0.03 3.87 4.60
N ASP A 114 -1.16 4.07 5.28
CA ASP A 114 -1.24 4.08 6.73
C ASP A 114 -0.93 2.70 7.31
N THR A 115 -0.13 2.66 8.36
CA THR A 115 0.34 1.42 8.99
C THR A 115 -0.79 0.48 9.44
N PHE A 116 -1.93 1.03 9.85
CA PHE A 116 -3.03 0.25 10.40
C PHE A 116 -4.25 0.15 9.51
N GLY A 117 -4.41 1.06 8.55
CA GLY A 117 -5.55 1.08 7.64
C GLY A 117 -5.44 0.10 6.49
N ASP A 118 -4.24 -0.17 6.04
CA ASP A 118 -4.01 -0.88 4.77
C ASP A 118 -4.16 -2.39 4.83
N ILE A 119 -4.12 -2.99 5.99
CA ILE A 119 -4.31 -4.44 6.10
C ILE A 119 -5.68 -4.87 5.55
N ILE A 120 -6.70 -4.03 5.71
CA ILE A 120 -8.04 -4.28 5.17
C ILE A 120 -8.00 -4.21 3.65
N ALA A 121 -7.34 -3.20 3.10
CA ALA A 121 -7.18 -3.05 1.66
C ALA A 121 -6.39 -4.21 1.04
N LEU A 122 -5.29 -4.62 1.66
CA LEU A 122 -4.49 -5.76 1.20
C LEU A 122 -5.26 -7.08 1.26
N TYR A 123 -5.99 -7.32 2.36
CA TYR A 123 -6.84 -8.50 2.48
C TYR A 123 -7.96 -8.54 1.44
N ASN A 124 -8.56 -7.40 1.12
CA ASN A 124 -9.62 -7.31 0.12
C ASN A 124 -9.09 -7.21 -1.33
N SER A 125 -7.82 -6.96 -1.53
CA SER A 125 -7.22 -6.70 -2.83
C SER A 125 -7.53 -7.80 -3.85
N ARG A 126 -8.00 -7.42 -5.05
CA ARG A 126 -8.17 -8.34 -6.16
C ARG A 126 -6.92 -8.34 -7.03
N ILE A 127 -6.09 -9.37 -6.88
CA ILE A 127 -4.82 -9.50 -7.61
C ILE A 127 -5.10 -9.57 -9.11
N TYR A 128 -4.41 -8.76 -9.89
CA TYR A 128 -4.61 -8.56 -11.34
C TYR A 128 -6.02 -8.11 -11.75
N ASN A 129 -6.88 -7.76 -10.82
CA ASN A 129 -8.32 -7.63 -11.07
C ASN A 129 -8.96 -8.92 -11.66
N ALA A 130 -8.46 -10.07 -11.25
CA ALA A 130 -8.91 -11.39 -11.69
C ALA A 130 -9.45 -12.22 -10.52
N ASP A 131 -10.47 -13.04 -10.78
CA ASP A 131 -11.07 -13.88 -9.74
C ASP A 131 -10.17 -15.06 -9.35
N MET A 132 -9.33 -15.51 -10.28
CA MET A 132 -8.39 -16.62 -10.07
C MET A 132 -7.13 -16.43 -10.91
N GLY A 133 -6.06 -17.16 -10.54
CA GLY A 133 -4.81 -17.18 -11.28
C GLY A 133 -4.91 -17.88 -12.64
N SER A 134 -3.91 -17.64 -13.48
CA SER A 134 -3.69 -18.30 -14.77
C SER A 134 -2.19 -18.35 -15.04
N ASP A 135 -1.78 -19.02 -16.12
CA ASP A 135 -0.36 -19.12 -16.51
C ASP A 135 0.26 -17.75 -16.84
N ASP A 136 -0.57 -16.78 -17.25
CA ASP A 136 -0.14 -15.40 -17.49
C ASP A 136 -0.02 -14.57 -16.19
N LEU A 137 -0.44 -15.09 -15.04
CA LEU A 137 -0.46 -14.40 -13.75
C LEU A 137 0.50 -15.11 -12.79
N ALA A 138 1.77 -14.68 -12.81
CA ALA A 138 2.85 -15.37 -12.14
C ALA A 138 2.86 -15.23 -10.60
N GLY A 139 2.07 -14.32 -10.05
CA GLY A 139 1.97 -14.12 -8.59
C GLY A 139 2.00 -12.65 -8.18
N VAL A 140 2.26 -12.42 -6.90
CA VAL A 140 2.26 -11.08 -6.29
C VAL A 140 3.56 -10.84 -5.54
N ILE A 141 4.05 -9.61 -5.58
CA ILE A 141 5.15 -9.14 -4.75
C ILE A 141 4.68 -7.92 -3.97
N MET A 142 4.80 -8.00 -2.64
CA MET A 142 4.64 -6.87 -1.75
C MET A 142 6.00 -6.18 -1.56
N GLY A 143 6.06 -4.87 -1.75
CA GLY A 143 7.28 -4.09 -1.62
C GLY A 143 7.28 -3.22 -0.36
N ILE A 144 8.41 -3.16 0.33
CA ILE A 144 8.71 -2.08 1.27
C ILE A 144 9.52 -1.04 0.50
N TRP A 145 8.88 0.10 0.19
CA TRP A 145 9.51 1.20 -0.52
C TRP A 145 9.81 2.32 0.47
N ASN A 146 10.88 2.13 1.24
CA ASN A 146 11.14 2.99 2.37
C ASN A 146 11.87 4.28 1.97
N ASP A 147 11.13 5.38 1.85
CA ASP A 147 11.67 6.72 1.59
C ASP A 147 12.02 7.48 2.88
N ARG A 148 11.81 6.87 4.04
CA ARG A 148 12.08 7.47 5.34
C ARG A 148 13.49 7.15 5.81
N LEU A 149 14.11 8.10 6.52
CA LEU A 149 15.33 7.83 7.26
C LEU A 149 14.99 6.97 8.48
N ILE A 150 15.63 5.81 8.59
CA ILE A 150 15.48 4.89 9.70
C ILE A 150 16.82 4.70 10.42
N ASP A 151 16.78 4.54 11.73
CA ASP A 151 18.00 4.34 12.53
C ASP A 151 18.55 2.91 12.41
N LYS A 152 17.68 1.93 12.20
CA LYS A 152 18.03 0.50 12.12
C LYS A 152 17.15 -0.21 11.09
N GLU A 153 17.72 -1.20 10.40
CA GLU A 153 17.01 -2.04 9.45
C GLU A 153 15.72 -2.65 10.04
N TRP A 154 15.78 -3.08 11.28
CA TRP A 154 14.65 -3.66 12.00
C TRP A 154 13.46 -2.68 12.14
N ASN A 155 13.74 -1.40 12.24
CA ASN A 155 12.71 -0.35 12.31
C ASN A 155 11.94 -0.24 10.99
N MET A 156 12.57 -0.50 9.86
CA MET A 156 11.89 -0.53 8.56
C MET A 156 10.76 -1.56 8.55
N ILE A 157 11.01 -2.75 9.10
CA ILE A 157 10.01 -3.82 9.20
C ILE A 157 8.87 -3.43 10.14
N LEU A 158 9.20 -2.81 11.29
CA LEU A 158 8.22 -2.37 12.28
C LEU A 158 7.35 -1.22 11.75
N GLU A 159 7.99 -0.18 11.22
CA GLU A 159 7.31 1.04 10.78
C GLU A 159 6.42 0.83 9.54
N ASN A 160 6.73 -0.16 8.71
CA ASN A 160 5.91 -0.52 7.56
C ASN A 160 4.93 -1.66 7.84
N ASN A 161 4.80 -2.09 9.11
CA ASN A 161 3.87 -3.13 9.53
C ASN A 161 3.95 -4.41 8.65
N PHE A 162 5.18 -4.84 8.37
CA PHE A 162 5.47 -5.86 7.36
C PHE A 162 4.73 -7.18 7.58
N TYR A 163 4.86 -7.79 8.76
CA TYR A 163 4.35 -9.15 8.98
C TYR A 163 2.83 -9.26 8.87
N PRO A 164 2.02 -8.40 9.50
CA PRO A 164 0.57 -8.50 9.31
C PRO A 164 0.15 -8.28 7.85
N ASN A 165 0.77 -7.32 7.16
CA ASN A 165 0.46 -7.01 5.76
C ASN A 165 0.92 -8.13 4.81
N MET A 166 2.06 -8.76 5.07
CA MET A 166 2.52 -9.94 4.35
C MET A 166 1.51 -11.10 4.46
N LEU A 167 0.98 -11.35 5.66
CA LEU A 167 -0.01 -12.41 5.84
C LEU A 167 -1.34 -12.09 5.14
N ALA A 168 -1.74 -10.81 5.11
CA ALA A 168 -2.95 -10.40 4.40
C ALA A 168 -2.84 -10.63 2.89
N ILE A 169 -1.73 -10.22 2.28
CA ILE A 169 -1.55 -10.41 0.83
C ILE A 169 -1.31 -11.88 0.47
N ALA A 170 -0.63 -12.65 1.32
CA ALA A 170 -0.45 -14.09 1.14
C ALA A 170 -1.78 -14.84 1.19
N GLU A 171 -2.66 -14.52 2.13
CA GLU A 171 -4.01 -15.07 2.20
C GLU A 171 -4.80 -14.78 0.92
N ARG A 172 -4.73 -13.54 0.44
CA ARG A 172 -5.41 -13.15 -0.79
C ARG A 172 -4.84 -13.84 -2.04
N ALA A 173 -3.53 -13.91 -2.15
CA ALA A 173 -2.86 -14.60 -3.25
C ALA A 173 -3.22 -16.09 -3.31
N TRP A 174 -3.39 -16.72 -2.15
CA TRP A 174 -3.78 -18.14 -2.06
C TRP A 174 -5.26 -18.37 -2.36
N ARG A 175 -6.15 -17.54 -1.81
CA ARG A 175 -7.62 -17.72 -1.95
C ARG A 175 -8.17 -17.27 -3.30
N GLY A 176 -7.51 -16.31 -3.96
CA GLY A 176 -8.09 -15.60 -5.10
C GLY A 176 -9.28 -14.73 -4.72
N GLY A 177 -10.03 -14.23 -5.68
CA GLY A 177 -11.15 -13.31 -5.47
C GLY A 177 -10.73 -11.97 -4.89
N GLY A 178 -11.59 -11.36 -4.09
CA GLY A 178 -11.38 -10.04 -3.52
C GLY A 178 -12.17 -8.96 -4.25
N THR A 179 -11.89 -7.70 -3.91
CA THR A 179 -12.48 -6.52 -4.55
C THR A 179 -11.38 -5.62 -5.10
N GLU A 180 -11.70 -4.85 -6.13
CA GLU A 180 -10.76 -3.83 -6.59
C GLU A 180 -10.45 -2.84 -5.46
N TYR A 181 -9.23 -2.37 -5.42
CA TYR A 181 -8.79 -1.38 -4.45
C TYR A 181 -9.62 -0.09 -4.51
N PHE A 182 -10.19 0.20 -5.66
CA PHE A 182 -11.08 1.33 -5.92
C PHE A 182 -12.56 1.04 -5.63
N ASP A 183 -12.89 -0.16 -5.20
CA ASP A 183 -14.23 -0.51 -4.76
C ASP A 183 -14.50 0.08 -3.38
N LYS A 184 -15.78 0.33 -3.08
CA LYS A 184 -16.22 0.89 -1.79
C LYS A 184 -15.79 0.07 -0.56
N GLN A 185 -15.52 -1.21 -0.74
CA GLN A 185 -15.13 -2.12 0.33
C GLN A 185 -13.61 -2.35 0.41
N GLY A 186 -12.84 -1.85 -0.56
CA GLY A 186 -11.41 -2.15 -0.64
C GLY A 186 -10.61 -1.70 0.59
N THR A 187 -10.97 -0.58 1.22
CA THR A 187 -10.23 0.02 2.34
C THR A 187 -11.02 0.11 3.64
N ILE A 188 -12.26 -0.38 3.67
CA ILE A 188 -13.19 -0.16 4.78
C ILE A 188 -13.83 -1.48 5.19
N LEU A 189 -13.82 -1.79 6.49
CA LEU A 189 -14.64 -2.88 7.04
C LEU A 189 -16.11 -2.42 7.11
N PRO A 190 -17.06 -3.28 6.70
CA PRO A 190 -18.47 -3.00 6.89
C PRO A 190 -18.80 -2.79 8.39
N ALA A 191 -19.62 -1.79 8.68
CA ALA A 191 -20.14 -1.58 10.04
C ALA A 191 -21.12 -2.68 10.49
N ASP A 192 -21.70 -3.41 9.54
CA ASP A 192 -22.51 -4.59 9.82
C ASP A 192 -21.60 -5.80 10.12
N GLU A 193 -21.46 -6.11 11.40
CA GLU A 193 -20.66 -7.24 11.88
C GLU A 193 -21.22 -8.62 11.47
N LYS A 194 -22.44 -8.69 10.96
CA LYS A 194 -23.06 -9.92 10.44
C LYS A 194 -22.79 -10.12 8.95
N SER A 195 -22.22 -9.13 8.28
CA SER A 195 -21.90 -9.26 6.86
C SER A 195 -20.83 -10.33 6.64
N GLU A 196 -20.90 -10.99 5.49
CA GLU A 196 -19.92 -11.99 5.09
C GLU A 196 -18.50 -11.40 5.01
N VAL A 197 -18.37 -10.18 4.49
CA VAL A 197 -17.08 -9.48 4.37
C VAL A 197 -16.44 -9.26 5.74
N PHE A 198 -17.21 -8.78 6.72
CA PHE A 198 -16.72 -8.62 8.09
C PHE A 198 -16.35 -9.97 8.73
N SER A 199 -17.20 -10.97 8.59
CA SER A 199 -16.96 -12.31 9.16
C SER A 199 -15.71 -12.96 8.58
N ASN A 200 -15.50 -12.88 7.26
CA ASN A 200 -14.31 -13.41 6.60
C ASN A 200 -13.03 -12.70 7.06
N PHE A 201 -13.06 -11.37 7.19
CA PHE A 201 -11.91 -10.63 7.71
C PHE A 201 -11.62 -10.98 9.16
N LYS A 202 -12.64 -11.09 10.02
CA LYS A 202 -12.50 -11.47 11.43
C LYS A 202 -11.88 -12.86 11.59
N ASP A 203 -12.25 -13.81 10.73
CA ASP A 203 -11.65 -15.14 10.73
C ASP A 203 -10.18 -15.09 10.33
N PHE A 204 -9.84 -14.37 9.26
CA PHE A 204 -8.46 -14.11 8.86
C PHE A 204 -7.66 -13.45 9.99
N GLU A 205 -8.19 -12.39 10.60
CA GLU A 205 -7.55 -11.66 11.69
C GLU A 205 -7.25 -12.58 12.88
N SER A 206 -8.17 -13.50 13.21
CA SER A 206 -7.98 -14.47 14.28
C SER A 206 -6.83 -15.44 13.98
N ARG A 207 -6.73 -15.94 12.74
CA ARG A 207 -5.62 -16.81 12.30
C ARG A 207 -4.29 -16.03 12.26
N MET A 208 -4.30 -14.80 11.79
CA MET A 208 -3.13 -13.94 11.76
C MET A 208 -2.57 -13.67 13.17
N LEU A 209 -3.45 -13.40 14.15
CA LEU A 209 -3.06 -13.25 15.55
C LEU A 209 -2.50 -14.54 16.14
N TRP A 210 -3.01 -15.70 15.73
CA TRP A 210 -2.41 -16.98 16.10
C TRP A 210 -0.98 -17.10 15.54
N TYR A 211 -0.73 -16.72 14.26
CA TYR A 211 0.62 -16.69 13.69
C TYR A 211 1.53 -15.73 14.47
N LYS A 212 1.05 -14.54 14.84
CA LYS A 212 1.81 -13.60 15.67
C LYS A 212 2.34 -14.25 16.94
N GLU A 213 1.50 -14.97 17.66
CA GLU A 213 1.85 -15.57 18.95
C GLU A 213 2.73 -16.84 18.82
N HIS A 214 2.62 -17.58 17.73
CA HIS A 214 3.30 -18.88 17.59
C HIS A 214 4.47 -18.88 16.62
N MET A 215 4.34 -18.22 15.47
CA MET A 215 5.36 -18.25 14.41
C MET A 215 6.24 -17.01 14.40
N PHE A 216 5.67 -15.85 14.77
CA PHE A 216 6.36 -14.57 14.75
C PHE A 216 6.64 -14.00 16.14
N LYS A 217 6.65 -14.86 17.16
CA LYS A 217 6.99 -14.45 18.52
C LYS A 217 8.41 -13.86 18.58
N GLY A 218 8.51 -12.62 19.05
CA GLY A 218 9.80 -11.90 19.12
C GLY A 218 10.15 -11.12 17.85
N TYR A 219 9.36 -11.21 16.80
CA TYR A 219 9.48 -10.36 15.63
C TYR A 219 8.69 -9.05 15.79
N PRO A 220 9.03 -7.96 15.07
CA PRO A 220 8.35 -6.67 15.16
C PRO A 220 6.97 -6.74 14.48
N PHE A 221 6.04 -7.37 15.14
CA PHE A 221 4.67 -7.57 14.68
C PHE A 221 3.74 -6.62 15.44
N ALA A 222 3.74 -5.33 15.08
CA ALA A 222 2.81 -4.36 15.63
C ALA A 222 1.43 -4.55 14.98
N TYR A 223 0.41 -4.76 15.80
CA TYR A 223 -0.95 -4.94 15.30
C TYR A 223 -1.99 -4.57 16.36
N VAL A 224 -2.94 -3.75 15.97
CA VAL A 224 -4.16 -3.46 16.72
C VAL A 224 -5.30 -4.23 16.07
N LYS A 225 -6.04 -4.99 16.86
CA LYS A 225 -7.15 -5.80 16.33
C LYS A 225 -8.23 -4.90 15.73
N GLN A 226 -8.35 -4.92 14.41
CA GLN A 226 -9.21 -4.03 13.62
C GLN A 226 -10.68 -4.21 13.99
N THR A 227 -11.13 -5.45 14.15
CA THR A 227 -12.53 -5.77 14.41
C THR A 227 -13.03 -5.37 15.80
N ASN A 228 -12.13 -4.96 16.70
CA ASN A 228 -12.49 -4.51 18.06
C ASN A 228 -12.64 -2.99 18.20
N VAL A 229 -12.12 -2.21 17.25
CA VAL A 229 -12.13 -0.76 17.36
C VAL A 229 -13.32 -0.20 16.58
N LYS A 230 -14.27 0.38 17.30
CA LYS A 230 -15.52 0.92 16.77
C LYS A 230 -15.53 2.42 16.97
N TRP A 231 -15.80 3.13 15.91
CA TRP A 231 -15.86 4.58 15.88
C TRP A 231 -17.27 5.06 15.58
N ASN A 232 -17.59 6.22 16.11
CA ASN A 232 -18.67 7.06 15.65
C ASN A 232 -18.05 8.31 15.04
N ILE A 233 -18.36 8.58 13.78
CA ILE A 233 -17.76 9.67 13.03
C ILE A 233 -18.86 10.60 12.52
N THR A 234 -18.74 11.89 12.85
CA THR A 234 -19.72 12.89 12.44
C THR A 234 -19.59 13.24 10.95
N ASP A 235 -20.63 13.76 10.36
CA ASP A 235 -20.48 14.59 9.16
C ASP A 235 -19.57 15.78 9.48
N ALA A 236 -18.90 16.30 8.46
CA ALA A 236 -17.90 17.34 8.65
C ALA A 236 -18.54 18.73 8.76
N PHE A 237 -18.20 19.50 9.78
CA PHE A 237 -18.67 20.86 10.04
C PHE A 237 -17.79 21.89 9.34
N PRO A 238 -18.34 22.93 8.69
CA PRO A 238 -17.57 23.95 8.01
C PRO A 238 -16.84 24.84 9.04
N ASN A 239 -15.51 24.82 9.02
CA ASN A 239 -14.67 25.63 9.90
C ASN A 239 -14.11 26.89 9.22
N GLU A 240 -14.26 27.02 7.90
CA GLU A 240 -13.80 28.17 7.12
C GLU A 240 -12.29 28.42 7.23
N GLY A 241 -11.53 27.37 7.55
CA GLY A 241 -10.08 27.43 7.77
C GLY A 241 -9.67 27.77 9.20
N ASP A 242 -10.63 28.05 10.09
CA ASP A 242 -10.37 28.26 11.51
C ASP A 242 -10.35 26.93 12.28
N LEU A 243 -9.17 26.44 12.61
CA LEU A 243 -8.97 25.20 13.36
C LEU A 243 -9.30 25.34 14.86
N THR A 244 -9.61 26.54 15.34
CA THR A 244 -9.98 26.76 16.75
C THR A 244 -11.49 26.77 16.96
N LYS A 245 -12.28 26.77 15.87
CA LYS A 245 -13.74 26.78 15.92
C LYS A 245 -14.27 25.53 16.62
N VAL A 246 -15.15 25.75 17.60
CA VAL A 246 -15.78 24.70 18.41
C VAL A 246 -17.14 24.34 17.83
N PHE A 247 -17.48 23.06 17.81
CA PHE A 247 -18.73 22.55 17.29
C PHE A 247 -19.46 21.68 18.34
N PRO A 248 -20.77 21.45 18.18
CA PRO A 248 -21.58 20.76 19.17
C PRO A 248 -21.07 19.41 19.69
N PRO A 249 -20.32 18.58 18.91
CA PRO A 249 -19.72 17.35 19.45
C PRO A 249 -18.71 17.55 20.57
N GLU A 250 -18.14 18.73 20.72
CA GLU A 250 -17.21 19.05 21.83
C GLU A 250 -17.95 19.31 23.14
N GLU A 251 -19.23 19.67 23.08
CA GLU A 251 -20.06 19.91 24.26
C GLU A 251 -20.77 18.62 24.73
N GLU A 252 -21.34 17.85 23.78
CA GLU A 252 -22.08 16.63 24.09
C GLU A 252 -22.04 15.66 22.90
N LEU A 253 -21.78 14.37 23.18
CA LEU A 253 -21.82 13.31 22.18
C LEU A 253 -23.27 12.86 21.92
N LYS A 254 -23.72 12.95 20.68
CA LYS A 254 -25.07 12.58 20.21
C LYS A 254 -25.00 11.76 18.93
N ASP A 255 -26.10 11.12 18.58
CA ASP A 255 -26.26 10.38 17.31
C ASP A 255 -26.46 11.31 16.09
N SER A 256 -26.76 12.58 16.34
CA SER A 256 -26.84 13.61 15.29
C SER A 256 -26.85 15.01 15.90
N TYR A 257 -26.59 16.01 15.08
CA TYR A 257 -26.51 17.41 15.52
C TYR A 257 -27.27 18.31 14.56
N ILE A 258 -27.80 19.41 15.11
CA ILE A 258 -28.26 20.57 14.32
C ILE A 258 -27.29 21.70 14.60
N TYR A 259 -26.66 22.21 13.56
CA TYR A 259 -25.75 23.35 13.63
C TYR A 259 -26.06 24.33 12.50
N GLU A 260 -26.32 25.60 12.84
CA GLU A 260 -26.70 26.63 11.88
C GLU A 260 -27.87 26.22 10.98
N GLY A 261 -28.86 25.51 11.54
CA GLY A 261 -30.08 25.06 10.83
C GLY A 261 -29.85 23.85 9.89
N LYS A 262 -28.66 23.28 9.84
CA LYS A 262 -28.34 22.07 9.06
C LYS A 262 -28.20 20.86 9.98
N HIS A 263 -28.58 19.70 9.42
CA HIS A 263 -28.44 18.41 10.09
C HIS A 263 -27.07 17.79 9.77
N TYR A 264 -26.38 17.29 10.79
CA TYR A 264 -25.12 16.55 10.74
C TYR A 264 -25.30 15.20 11.40
N GLY A 265 -25.20 14.14 10.63
CA GLY A 265 -25.33 12.77 11.11
C GLY A 265 -24.06 12.24 11.76
N VAL A 266 -24.21 11.12 12.45
CA VAL A 266 -23.09 10.32 12.97
C VAL A 266 -23.16 8.94 12.34
N ARG A 267 -22.05 8.44 11.84
CA ARG A 267 -21.98 7.14 11.17
C ARG A 267 -20.98 6.23 11.85
N PRO A 268 -21.30 4.94 12.00
CA PRO A 268 -20.36 3.97 12.56
C PRO A 268 -19.26 3.63 11.54
N ALA A 269 -18.06 3.35 12.08
CA ALA A 269 -16.95 2.77 11.34
C ALA A 269 -16.20 1.76 12.19
N ILE A 270 -15.57 0.77 11.59
CA ILE A 270 -14.79 -0.26 12.27
C ILE A 270 -13.39 -0.32 11.69
N GLY A 271 -12.39 -0.36 12.55
CA GLY A 271 -10.98 -0.47 12.22
C GLY A 271 -10.11 0.36 13.14
N ALA A 272 -8.85 0.00 13.30
CA ALA A 272 -7.88 0.79 14.07
C ALA A 272 -7.45 2.05 13.33
N GLY A 273 -7.46 2.00 11.99
CA GLY A 273 -7.26 3.16 11.12
C GLY A 273 -8.49 3.40 10.25
N ILE A 274 -8.93 4.65 10.16
CA ILE A 274 -10.06 5.05 9.32
C ILE A 274 -9.60 6.12 8.36
N TYR A 275 -9.68 5.84 7.07
CA TYR A 275 -9.45 6.84 6.05
C TYR A 275 -10.65 7.78 5.93
N LEU A 276 -10.57 8.94 6.57
CA LEU A 276 -11.53 10.02 6.31
C LEU A 276 -11.40 10.48 4.87
N ARG A 277 -10.17 10.56 4.39
CA ARG A 277 -9.78 10.79 3.01
C ARG A 277 -8.55 9.93 2.70
N HIS A 278 -8.55 9.18 1.60
CA HIS A 278 -7.38 8.41 1.20
C HIS A 278 -6.31 9.28 0.53
N VAL A 279 -5.03 8.91 0.67
CA VAL A 279 -3.91 9.66 0.08
C VAL A 279 -4.02 9.79 -1.44
N TRP A 280 -4.61 8.81 -2.11
CA TRP A 280 -4.86 8.83 -3.56
C TRP A 280 -6.16 9.56 -3.95
N GLY A 281 -6.71 10.34 -3.04
CA GLY A 281 -7.78 11.28 -3.31
C GLY A 281 -9.02 10.63 -3.89
N LYS A 282 -9.38 11.02 -5.12
CA LYS A 282 -10.65 10.65 -5.74
C LYS A 282 -10.76 9.20 -6.22
N ILE A 283 -9.63 8.49 -6.32
CA ILE A 283 -9.62 7.14 -6.92
C ILE A 283 -9.79 6.02 -5.90
N VAL A 284 -9.51 6.27 -4.62
CA VAL A 284 -9.69 5.26 -3.55
C VAL A 284 -10.82 5.70 -2.64
N PRO A 285 -11.85 4.87 -2.42
CA PRO A 285 -12.94 5.16 -1.50
C PRO A 285 -12.43 5.41 -0.08
N ALA A 286 -13.03 6.38 0.57
CA ALA A 286 -12.77 6.76 1.94
C ALA A 286 -14.09 6.99 2.69
N PHE A 287 -14.02 7.30 3.97
CA PHE A 287 -15.20 7.53 4.79
C PHE A 287 -16.10 8.66 4.23
N TYR A 288 -15.48 9.78 3.79
CA TYR A 288 -16.18 10.82 3.07
C TYR A 288 -16.03 10.62 1.56
N LYS A 289 -17.14 10.75 0.84
CA LYS A 289 -17.16 10.62 -0.61
C LYS A 289 -16.34 11.69 -1.32
N ASP A 290 -16.41 12.91 -0.80
CA ASP A 290 -15.73 14.08 -1.35
C ASP A 290 -14.77 14.67 -0.30
N PRO A 291 -13.64 15.26 -0.71
CA PRO A 291 -12.76 15.99 0.18
C PRO A 291 -13.52 17.10 0.91
N GLN A 292 -13.31 17.22 2.22
CA GLN A 292 -13.92 18.21 3.07
C GLN A 292 -12.88 19.26 3.45
N GLU A 293 -12.47 20.08 2.49
CA GLU A 293 -11.55 21.20 2.78
C GLU A 293 -12.24 22.23 3.68
N ASN A 294 -11.49 22.82 4.61
CA ASN A 294 -12.00 23.79 5.59
C ASN A 294 -13.18 23.24 6.41
N HIS A 295 -13.11 21.98 6.78
CA HIS A 295 -14.09 21.34 7.65
C HIS A 295 -13.40 20.62 8.81
N THR A 296 -14.11 20.50 9.91
CA THR A 296 -13.76 19.71 11.10
C THR A 296 -14.68 18.52 11.22
N ALA A 297 -14.15 17.34 11.37
CA ALA A 297 -14.90 16.12 11.67
C ALA A 297 -14.48 15.57 13.03
N TYR A 298 -15.43 14.97 13.73
CA TYR A 298 -15.18 14.34 15.03
C TYR A 298 -15.30 12.83 14.90
N ALA A 299 -14.32 12.14 15.45
CA ALA A 299 -14.34 10.69 15.60
C ALA A 299 -14.17 10.36 17.07
N TYR A 300 -15.07 9.54 17.61
CA TYR A 300 -15.01 9.11 18.99
C TYR A 300 -15.25 7.61 19.12
N THR A 301 -14.61 7.03 20.12
CA THR A 301 -14.75 5.63 20.51
C THR A 301 -14.80 5.52 22.01
N TYR A 302 -15.32 4.40 22.51
CA TYR A 302 -15.37 4.11 23.92
C TYR A 302 -14.38 3.01 24.27
N VAL A 303 -13.54 3.28 25.26
CA VAL A 303 -12.59 2.32 25.81
C VAL A 303 -13.06 1.93 27.22
N TYR A 304 -13.37 0.66 27.40
CA TYR A 304 -13.74 0.14 28.71
C TYR A 304 -12.51 -0.36 29.45
N SER A 305 -12.31 0.11 30.69
CA SER A 305 -11.33 -0.43 31.62
C SER A 305 -12.03 -1.04 32.83
N PRO A 306 -11.81 -2.33 33.18
CA PRO A 306 -12.48 -2.98 34.29
C PRO A 306 -11.99 -2.49 35.65
N LYS A 307 -10.91 -1.72 35.70
CA LYS A 307 -10.32 -1.12 36.90
C LYS A 307 -9.66 0.20 36.60
N ALA A 308 -9.48 1.03 37.63
CA ALA A 308 -8.65 2.23 37.49
C ALA A 308 -7.19 1.82 37.22
N GLN A 309 -6.60 2.33 36.13
CA GLN A 309 -5.22 2.09 35.73
C GLN A 309 -4.75 3.19 34.78
N GLU A 310 -3.45 3.37 34.69
CA GLU A 310 -2.85 4.17 33.62
C GLU A 310 -2.91 3.41 32.33
N VAL A 311 -3.24 4.11 31.24
CA VAL A 311 -3.24 3.60 29.87
C VAL A 311 -2.45 4.52 28.96
N GLY A 312 -1.71 3.95 28.04
CA GLY A 312 -1.08 4.70 26.95
C GLY A 312 -2.06 4.87 25.80
N LEU A 313 -2.13 6.07 25.24
CA LEU A 313 -2.81 6.33 23.98
C LEU A 313 -1.76 6.59 22.89
N TRP A 314 -1.87 5.83 21.80
CA TRP A 314 -1.14 6.12 20.58
C TRP A 314 -2.16 6.47 19.50
N ALA A 315 -2.06 7.70 18.99
CA ALA A 315 -2.90 8.20 17.92
C ALA A 315 -2.02 8.82 16.83
N GLU A 316 -2.38 8.57 15.59
CA GLU A 316 -1.71 9.12 14.41
C GLU A 316 -2.74 9.80 13.51
N PHE A 317 -2.34 10.92 12.91
CA PHE A 317 -3.16 11.70 12.00
C PHE A 317 -2.37 12.00 10.73
N GLN A 318 -2.97 11.79 9.56
CA GLN A 318 -2.33 12.14 8.27
C GLN A 318 -2.36 13.63 7.97
N ASN A 319 -3.23 14.37 8.65
CA ASN A 319 -3.36 15.83 8.56
C ASN A 319 -3.42 16.41 9.97
N TYR A 320 -4.14 17.52 10.12
CA TYR A 320 -4.31 18.15 11.42
C TYR A 320 -5.31 17.37 12.27
N GLY A 321 -4.84 16.86 13.42
CA GLY A 321 -5.65 16.33 14.49
C GLY A 321 -5.47 17.13 15.77
N ARG A 322 -6.52 17.20 16.61
CA ARG A 322 -6.47 17.79 17.96
C ARG A 322 -7.30 16.97 18.96
#